data_24ec818bdf94aaf2149fee89ecb8e583
#
_entry.id   24ec818bdf94aaf2149fee89ecb8e583
#
_cell.length_a   1.000
_cell.length_b   1.000
_cell.length_c   1.000
_cell.angle_alpha   90.00
_cell.angle_beta   90.00
_cell.angle_gamma   90.00
#
_symmetry.space_group_name_H-M   'P 1'
#
loop_
_entity.id
_entity.type
_entity.pdbx_description
1 polymer ?
#
loop_
_entity_poly.entity_id
_entity_poly.type
_entity_poly.pdbx_seq_one_letter_code
_entity_poly.pdbx_strand_id
1 'polypeptide(L)'
;MMQPVDPTKTRAWSKISQISDSLDVDFRRWFAEDARRAEKYSYTAGDLYADLSKTYLTDSLKDELVRLAEEVGVFSRRDAMFNGERINVTENRSVLHTALRRPSTDELVVDGEDVVAQVHRVLKKMYAFADRVRSGRWTGVTGRPLTTIVNIGIGGSDLGPVMAYEALRPYVQKGLECRFISNIDPTDIGETLKDVDPQTVLFIVASKTFTTLETLTNARAARRWLCDSLRAQGISAEGAVAKHFIAVSTALEKVAEFGIDPQNAFGFWSWVGGRYSVDSAVGMSLAIAVGPRGFSDFLAGFHAMDTHFRTAPAHRNLPLLMGMLNVFYRNFRGAATHAVLPYSQYLHRFPAYLQQLTMESNGKRVRWDGSDVTVDTGEVFWGEPGTNGQHAFYQLIHQGTQLIPADFIAFATPAFPLKDGCLLYTSPSPRDRTRSRMPSSA
;
A
#
# COMPACT_ATOMS: atom_id res chain seq x y z
N MET A 1 -15.19 24.64 10.06
CA MET A 1 -15.13 23.33 9.33
C MET A 1 -15.74 23.53 7.96
N MET A 2 -15.11 23.02 6.91
CA MET A 2 -15.70 23.03 5.56
C MET A 2 -16.93 22.13 5.56
N GLN A 3 -18.03 22.59 4.97
CA GLN A 3 -19.22 21.76 4.79
C GLN A 3 -19.00 20.72 3.67
N PRO A 4 -19.59 19.51 3.74
CA PRO A 4 -19.52 18.58 2.64
C PRO A 4 -20.25 19.15 1.43
N VAL A 5 -19.61 19.11 0.26
CA VAL A 5 -20.21 19.54 -1.00
C VAL A 5 -20.82 18.34 -1.69
N ASP A 6 -22.07 18.48 -2.15
CA ASP A 6 -22.70 17.50 -3.01
C ASP A 6 -22.17 17.68 -4.44
N PRO A 7 -21.36 16.73 -4.95
CA PRO A 7 -20.76 16.88 -6.27
C PRO A 7 -21.80 16.97 -7.41
N THR A 8 -22.98 16.36 -7.25
CA THR A 8 -24.03 16.34 -8.27
C THR A 8 -24.65 17.73 -8.48
N LYS A 9 -24.46 18.66 -7.55
CA LYS A 9 -24.93 20.04 -7.62
C LYS A 9 -23.91 21.01 -8.20
N THR A 10 -22.73 20.53 -8.55
CA THR A 10 -21.66 21.35 -9.13
C THR A 10 -21.87 21.53 -10.63
N ARG A 11 -21.34 22.65 -11.16
CA ARG A 11 -21.38 22.91 -12.61
C ARG A 11 -20.50 21.90 -13.37
N ALA A 12 -19.35 21.59 -12.81
CA ALA A 12 -18.43 20.64 -13.42
C ALA A 12 -19.05 19.24 -13.55
N TRP A 13 -19.80 18.74 -12.53
CA TRP A 13 -20.51 17.47 -12.62
C TRP A 13 -21.47 17.42 -13.80
N SER A 14 -22.29 18.46 -13.95
CA SER A 14 -23.26 18.56 -15.07
C SER A 14 -22.55 18.59 -16.44
N LYS A 15 -21.38 19.25 -16.51
CA LYS A 15 -20.57 19.28 -17.73
C LYS A 15 -19.94 17.94 -18.05
N ILE A 16 -19.40 17.24 -17.03
CA ILE A 16 -18.85 15.89 -17.19
C ILE A 16 -19.93 14.92 -17.67
N SER A 17 -21.17 15.01 -17.14
CA SER A 17 -22.30 14.21 -17.64
C SER A 17 -22.54 14.44 -19.13
N GLN A 18 -22.66 15.71 -19.56
CA GLN A 18 -22.83 16.06 -20.97
C GLN A 18 -21.72 15.53 -21.88
N ILE A 19 -20.47 15.66 -21.42
CA ILE A 19 -19.29 15.12 -22.13
C ILE A 19 -19.42 13.60 -22.22
N SER A 20 -19.71 12.92 -21.09
CA SER A 20 -19.86 11.48 -21.05
C SER A 20 -20.94 10.97 -22.01
N ASP A 21 -22.10 11.62 -22.05
CA ASP A 21 -23.22 11.22 -22.91
C ASP A 21 -22.90 11.34 -24.42
N SER A 22 -22.02 12.30 -24.76
CA SER A 22 -21.59 12.55 -26.14
C SER A 22 -20.27 11.88 -26.51
N LEU A 23 -19.60 11.23 -25.55
CA LEU A 23 -18.27 10.69 -25.77
C LEU A 23 -18.28 9.41 -26.60
N ASP A 24 -17.91 9.54 -27.87
CA ASP A 24 -17.71 8.40 -28.77
C ASP A 24 -16.25 7.90 -28.64
N VAL A 25 -16.08 6.75 -27.96
CA VAL A 25 -14.78 6.20 -27.63
C VAL A 25 -14.27 5.34 -28.78
N ASP A 26 -13.35 5.90 -29.56
CA ASP A 26 -12.58 5.18 -30.58
C ASP A 26 -11.10 5.58 -30.49
N PHE A 27 -10.30 4.74 -29.82
CA PHE A 27 -8.87 5.01 -29.66
C PHE A 27 -8.12 5.05 -31.00
N ARG A 28 -8.54 4.28 -32.02
CA ARG A 28 -7.87 4.29 -33.34
C ARG A 28 -8.06 5.65 -33.99
N ARG A 29 -9.29 6.17 -33.98
CA ARG A 29 -9.62 7.51 -34.46
C ARG A 29 -8.85 8.57 -33.65
N TRP A 30 -8.90 8.53 -32.34
CA TRP A 30 -8.24 9.52 -31.48
C TRP A 30 -6.72 9.59 -31.68
N PHE A 31 -6.06 8.45 -31.92
CA PHE A 31 -4.61 8.45 -32.25
C PHE A 31 -4.33 8.86 -33.70
N ALA A 32 -5.27 8.68 -34.63
CA ALA A 32 -5.14 9.15 -36.00
C ALA A 32 -5.33 10.67 -36.10
N GLU A 33 -6.24 11.23 -35.31
CA GLU A 33 -6.55 12.67 -35.25
C GLU A 33 -5.49 13.46 -34.46
N ASP A 34 -4.87 12.88 -33.45
CA ASP A 34 -3.82 13.50 -32.62
C ASP A 34 -2.61 12.56 -32.47
N ALA A 35 -1.64 12.73 -33.35
CA ALA A 35 -0.39 11.96 -33.33
C ALA A 35 0.44 12.14 -32.05
N ARG A 36 0.21 13.23 -31.30
CA ARG A 36 0.87 13.51 -30.01
C ARG A 36 0.04 13.09 -28.80
N ARG A 37 -1.06 12.37 -28.99
CA ARG A 37 -1.93 11.94 -27.91
C ARG A 37 -1.17 11.18 -26.79
N ALA A 38 -0.24 10.30 -27.15
CA ALA A 38 0.59 9.60 -26.17
C ALA A 38 1.44 10.55 -25.33
N GLU A 39 2.11 11.52 -25.97
CA GLU A 39 2.91 12.53 -25.28
C GLU A 39 2.04 13.43 -24.39
N LYS A 40 0.90 13.87 -24.90
CA LYS A 40 -0.02 14.79 -24.24
C LYS A 40 -0.62 14.24 -22.94
N TYR A 41 -0.91 12.94 -22.90
CA TYR A 41 -1.51 12.26 -21.75
C TYR A 41 -0.53 11.36 -21.01
N SER A 42 0.77 11.58 -21.18
CA SER A 42 1.82 10.96 -20.37
C SER A 42 2.33 11.92 -19.30
N TYR A 43 2.60 11.36 -18.14
CA TYR A 43 2.98 12.10 -16.93
C TYR A 43 4.15 11.43 -16.25
N THR A 44 5.04 12.23 -15.67
CA THR A 44 6.14 11.73 -14.82
C THR A 44 5.98 12.33 -13.43
N ALA A 45 6.08 11.47 -12.42
CA ALA A 45 6.07 11.83 -11.02
C ALA A 45 7.14 11.02 -10.27
N GLY A 46 8.25 11.66 -9.89
CA GLY A 46 9.45 10.94 -9.45
C GLY A 46 9.92 9.97 -10.54
N ASP A 47 10.15 8.71 -10.17
CA ASP A 47 10.55 7.65 -11.09
C ASP A 47 9.36 6.92 -11.77
N LEU A 48 8.14 7.39 -11.52
CA LEU A 48 6.93 6.82 -12.12
C LEU A 48 6.60 7.54 -13.43
N TYR A 49 6.50 6.78 -14.53
CA TYR A 49 5.96 7.23 -15.80
C TYR A 49 4.58 6.60 -16.01
N ALA A 50 3.56 7.42 -16.22
CA ALA A 50 2.19 6.98 -16.44
C ALA A 50 1.68 7.44 -17.81
N ASP A 51 1.21 6.51 -18.62
CA ASP A 51 0.57 6.75 -19.92
C ASP A 51 -0.94 6.59 -19.80
N LEU A 52 -1.66 7.71 -19.70
CA LEU A 52 -3.12 7.77 -19.67
C LEU A 52 -3.76 7.95 -21.06
N SER A 53 -2.99 7.86 -22.15
CA SER A 53 -3.48 8.11 -23.51
C SER A 53 -4.54 7.10 -23.97
N LYS A 54 -4.63 5.94 -23.34
CA LYS A 54 -5.62 4.90 -23.61
C LYS A 54 -6.74 4.83 -22.56
N THR A 55 -6.88 5.89 -21.76
CA THR A 55 -8.08 6.15 -20.96
C THR A 55 -9.08 6.98 -21.76
N TYR A 56 -10.29 7.15 -21.24
CA TYR A 56 -11.33 7.98 -21.91
C TYR A 56 -11.06 9.50 -21.80
N LEU A 57 -9.84 9.86 -21.39
CA LEU A 57 -9.45 11.26 -21.19
C LEU A 57 -9.38 12.03 -22.51
N THR A 58 -10.10 13.15 -22.56
CA THR A 58 -10.00 14.21 -23.56
C THR A 58 -9.61 15.51 -22.85
N ASP A 59 -9.22 16.54 -23.59
CA ASP A 59 -8.88 17.82 -22.96
C ASP A 59 -10.07 18.40 -22.20
N SER A 60 -11.24 18.43 -22.84
CA SER A 60 -12.46 18.95 -22.22
C SER A 60 -12.86 18.17 -20.98
N LEU A 61 -12.75 16.83 -21.02
CA LEU A 61 -13.00 16.01 -19.83
C LEU A 61 -11.99 16.27 -18.73
N LYS A 62 -10.70 16.36 -19.07
CA LYS A 62 -9.64 16.66 -18.11
C LYS A 62 -9.86 18.00 -17.41
N ASP A 63 -10.21 19.04 -18.17
CA ASP A 63 -10.47 20.37 -17.62
C ASP A 63 -11.66 20.36 -16.64
N GLU A 64 -12.74 19.67 -16.99
CA GLU A 64 -13.92 19.59 -16.11
C GLU A 64 -13.68 18.67 -14.89
N LEU A 65 -12.85 17.61 -15.00
CA LEU A 65 -12.44 16.80 -13.86
C LEU A 65 -11.59 17.60 -12.86
N VAL A 66 -10.68 18.43 -13.34
CA VAL A 66 -9.90 19.34 -12.48
C VAL A 66 -10.83 20.37 -11.83
N ARG A 67 -11.76 20.95 -12.60
CA ARG A 67 -12.74 21.90 -12.06
C ARG A 67 -13.65 21.25 -11.02
N LEU A 68 -14.08 20.00 -11.22
CA LEU A 68 -14.84 19.27 -10.21
C LEU A 68 -14.06 19.15 -8.90
N ALA A 69 -12.77 18.80 -8.99
CA ALA A 69 -11.91 18.72 -7.81
C ALA A 69 -11.79 20.08 -7.08
N GLU A 70 -11.74 21.19 -7.81
CA GLU A 70 -11.78 22.55 -7.25
C GLU A 70 -13.12 22.84 -6.56
N GLU A 71 -14.24 22.61 -7.25
CA GLU A 71 -15.58 22.92 -6.76
C GLU A 71 -15.94 22.10 -5.50
N VAL A 72 -15.46 20.87 -5.37
CA VAL A 72 -15.67 20.05 -4.16
C VAL A 72 -14.58 20.22 -3.09
N GLY A 73 -13.59 21.07 -3.32
CA GLY A 73 -12.60 21.48 -2.34
C GLY A 73 -11.47 20.47 -2.10
N VAL A 74 -11.10 19.64 -3.09
CA VAL A 74 -10.00 18.64 -2.96
C VAL A 74 -8.69 19.30 -2.53
N PHE A 75 -8.33 20.45 -3.15
CA PHE A 75 -7.05 21.12 -2.86
C PHE A 75 -6.97 21.65 -1.43
N SER A 76 -8.03 22.29 -0.94
CA SER A 76 -8.05 22.79 0.44
C SER A 76 -8.02 21.65 1.46
N ARG A 77 -8.65 20.51 1.17
CA ARG A 77 -8.58 19.33 2.04
C ARG A 77 -7.22 18.65 1.99
N ARG A 78 -6.60 18.59 0.82
CA ARG A 78 -5.21 18.16 0.67
C ARG A 78 -4.30 19.01 1.57
N ASP A 79 -4.40 20.33 1.45
CA ASP A 79 -3.54 21.25 2.20
C ASP A 79 -3.80 21.15 3.71
N ALA A 80 -5.06 21.05 4.13
CA ALA A 80 -5.44 20.80 5.52
C ALA A 80 -4.83 19.48 6.06
N MET A 81 -4.85 18.41 5.26
CA MET A 81 -4.21 17.13 5.63
C MET A 81 -2.70 17.30 5.86
N PHE A 82 -2.00 17.92 4.91
CA PHE A 82 -0.55 18.12 5.01
C PHE A 82 -0.13 19.09 6.14
N ASN A 83 -1.04 19.98 6.53
CA ASN A 83 -0.82 20.96 7.62
C ASN A 83 -1.23 20.40 9.00
N GLY A 84 -1.74 19.19 9.07
CA GLY A 84 -2.08 18.53 10.33
C GLY A 84 -3.42 18.96 10.91
N GLU A 85 -4.32 19.55 10.12
CA GLU A 85 -5.66 19.86 10.56
C GLU A 85 -6.46 18.59 10.86
N ARG A 86 -7.43 18.68 11.77
CA ARG A 86 -8.26 17.54 12.19
C ARG A 86 -9.34 17.22 11.15
N ILE A 87 -8.93 16.73 9.98
CA ILE A 87 -9.84 16.40 8.87
C ILE A 87 -10.59 15.09 9.06
N ASN A 88 -10.17 14.22 9.97
CA ASN A 88 -10.99 13.08 10.39
C ASN A 88 -11.98 13.56 11.45
N VAL A 89 -13.12 14.06 10.97
CA VAL A 89 -14.12 14.74 11.80
C VAL A 89 -14.81 13.77 12.76
N THR A 90 -15.04 12.52 12.31
CA THR A 90 -15.76 11.50 13.09
C THR A 90 -14.99 11.05 14.32
N GLU A 91 -13.66 11.09 14.28
CA GLU A 91 -12.78 10.72 15.39
C GLU A 91 -12.05 11.95 15.96
N ASN A 92 -12.33 13.15 15.45
CA ASN A 92 -11.74 14.43 15.84
C ASN A 92 -10.21 14.40 15.91
N ARG A 93 -9.57 13.91 14.87
CA ARG A 93 -8.10 13.80 14.79
C ARG A 93 -7.53 14.19 13.44
N SER A 94 -6.25 14.50 13.43
CA SER A 94 -5.46 14.73 12.22
C SER A 94 -5.25 13.41 11.45
N VAL A 95 -4.92 13.51 10.17
CA VAL A 95 -4.57 12.39 9.28
C VAL A 95 -3.18 12.68 8.71
N LEU A 96 -2.15 12.09 9.34
CA LEU A 96 -0.75 12.51 9.13
C LEU A 96 0.16 11.37 8.69
N HIS A 97 -0.38 10.37 7.95
CA HIS A 97 0.48 9.36 7.34
C HIS A 97 1.60 9.96 6.48
N THR A 98 1.39 11.17 5.92
CA THR A 98 2.42 11.90 5.18
C THR A 98 3.58 12.40 6.04
N ALA A 99 3.39 12.59 7.35
CA ALA A 99 4.47 12.99 8.26
C ALA A 99 5.49 11.87 8.47
N LEU A 100 5.10 10.60 8.28
CA LEU A 100 5.97 9.43 8.45
C LEU A 100 7.19 9.42 7.51
N ARG A 101 7.12 10.18 6.41
CA ARG A 101 8.12 10.20 5.35
C ARG A 101 8.65 11.60 5.00
N ARG A 102 8.39 12.59 5.87
CA ARG A 102 9.01 13.92 5.75
C ARG A 102 10.49 13.86 6.11
N PRO A 103 11.33 14.66 5.44
CA PRO A 103 12.73 14.82 5.85
C PRO A 103 12.87 15.27 7.31
N SER A 104 13.95 14.89 7.98
CA SER A 104 14.22 15.29 9.38
C SER A 104 14.45 16.78 9.57
N THR A 105 14.64 17.51 8.48
CA THR A 105 14.79 18.97 8.46
C THR A 105 13.46 19.70 8.45
N ASP A 106 12.36 18.99 8.18
CA ASP A 106 11.01 19.56 8.20
C ASP A 106 10.50 19.66 9.64
N GLU A 107 9.63 20.62 9.86
CA GLU A 107 8.89 20.78 11.10
C GLU A 107 7.38 20.74 10.82
N LEU A 108 6.64 20.08 11.69
CA LEU A 108 5.18 20.11 11.69
C LEU A 108 4.68 20.04 13.13
N VAL A 109 4.22 21.17 13.65
CA VAL A 109 3.66 21.23 15.00
C VAL A 109 2.16 20.97 14.97
N VAL A 110 1.73 19.92 15.69
CA VAL A 110 0.31 19.57 15.86
C VAL A 110 0.06 19.37 17.37
N ASP A 111 -0.94 20.03 17.89
CA ASP A 111 -1.30 20.02 19.31
C ASP A 111 -0.09 20.38 20.24
N GLY A 112 0.79 21.27 19.78
CA GLY A 112 1.98 21.72 20.52
C GLY A 112 3.20 20.81 20.45
N GLU A 113 3.14 19.73 19.66
CA GLU A 113 4.24 18.77 19.50
C GLU A 113 4.74 18.73 18.05
N ASP A 114 6.05 18.71 17.85
CA ASP A 114 6.64 18.46 16.53
C ASP A 114 6.54 16.97 16.18
N VAL A 115 5.58 16.64 15.31
CA VAL A 115 5.30 15.26 14.89
C VAL A 115 6.41 14.67 14.01
N VAL A 116 7.14 15.51 13.24
CA VAL A 116 8.27 15.06 12.42
C VAL A 116 9.42 14.61 13.30
N ALA A 117 9.76 15.41 14.31
CA ALA A 117 10.79 15.02 15.29
C ALA A 117 10.42 13.74 16.04
N GLN A 118 9.13 13.53 16.37
CA GLN A 118 8.66 12.29 16.98
C GLN A 118 8.86 11.09 16.04
N VAL A 119 8.50 11.21 14.77
CA VAL A 119 8.69 10.17 13.75
C VAL A 119 10.15 9.77 13.65
N HIS A 120 11.05 10.75 13.55
CA HIS A 120 12.49 10.46 13.43
C HIS A 120 13.09 9.84 14.69
N ARG A 121 12.55 10.11 15.89
CA ARG A 121 12.94 9.38 17.11
C ARG A 121 12.58 7.89 17.02
N VAL A 122 11.36 7.57 16.53
CA VAL A 122 10.93 6.18 16.35
C VAL A 122 11.75 5.49 15.25
N LEU A 123 11.96 6.16 14.11
CA LEU A 123 12.80 5.62 13.01
C LEU A 123 14.23 5.34 13.48
N LYS A 124 14.84 6.23 14.25
CA LYS A 124 16.18 6.00 14.82
C LYS A 124 16.22 4.75 15.70
N LYS A 125 15.19 4.55 16.55
CA LYS A 125 15.07 3.35 17.38
C LYS A 125 14.89 2.09 16.54
N MET A 126 14.03 2.14 15.51
CA MET A 126 13.81 1.04 14.58
C MET A 126 15.10 0.66 13.85
N TYR A 127 15.81 1.63 13.31
CA TYR A 127 17.05 1.42 12.57
C TYR A 127 18.15 0.82 13.45
N ALA A 128 18.31 1.33 14.68
CA ALA A 128 19.25 0.77 15.64
C ALA A 128 18.92 -0.70 15.99
N PHE A 129 17.64 -1.04 16.11
CA PHE A 129 17.23 -2.42 16.35
C PHE A 129 17.44 -3.30 15.10
N ALA A 130 17.04 -2.83 13.93
CA ALA A 130 17.25 -3.54 12.66
C ALA A 130 18.74 -3.87 12.45
N ASP A 131 19.64 -2.91 12.69
CA ASP A 131 21.09 -3.12 12.59
C ASP A 131 21.61 -4.15 13.59
N ARG A 132 21.04 -4.22 14.80
CA ARG A 132 21.44 -5.25 15.79
C ARG A 132 21.04 -6.64 15.32
N VAL A 133 19.84 -6.81 14.74
CA VAL A 133 19.39 -8.10 14.18
C VAL A 133 20.25 -8.47 12.98
N ARG A 134 20.39 -7.58 12.02
CA ARG A 134 21.15 -7.79 10.76
C ARG A 134 22.61 -8.13 10.97
N SER A 135 23.23 -7.53 11.98
CA SER A 135 24.64 -7.79 12.33
C SER A 135 24.83 -9.00 13.23
N GLY A 136 23.76 -9.71 13.63
CA GLY A 136 23.82 -10.81 14.59
C GLY A 136 24.13 -10.38 16.04
N ARG A 137 24.13 -9.09 16.34
CA ARG A 137 24.31 -8.59 17.73
C ARG A 137 23.06 -8.76 18.59
N TRP A 138 21.89 -8.88 17.98
CA TRP A 138 20.69 -9.34 18.65
C TRP A 138 20.53 -10.84 18.38
N THR A 139 20.56 -11.63 19.47
CA THR A 139 20.56 -13.09 19.40
C THR A 139 19.35 -13.67 20.11
N GLY A 140 19.00 -14.90 19.72
CA GLY A 140 18.05 -15.72 20.45
C GLY A 140 18.56 -16.15 21.82
N VAL A 141 17.77 -16.91 22.55
CA VAL A 141 18.09 -17.40 23.90
C VAL A 141 19.37 -18.25 23.95
N THR A 142 19.72 -18.89 22.84
CA THR A 142 20.93 -19.73 22.70
C THR A 142 22.19 -18.96 22.28
N GLY A 143 22.06 -17.63 22.07
CA GLY A 143 23.15 -16.81 21.55
C GLY A 143 23.32 -16.87 20.02
N ARG A 144 22.50 -17.63 19.31
CA ARG A 144 22.52 -17.69 17.83
C ARG A 144 21.86 -16.45 17.21
N PRO A 145 22.39 -15.93 16.09
CA PRO A 145 21.75 -14.85 15.33
C PRO A 145 20.34 -15.24 14.88
N LEU A 146 19.44 -14.26 14.84
CA LEU A 146 18.06 -14.45 14.34
C LEU A 146 18.03 -14.23 12.84
N THR A 147 17.55 -15.20 12.10
CA THR A 147 17.54 -15.22 10.62
C THR A 147 16.13 -15.27 10.03
N THR A 148 15.16 -15.79 10.79
CA THR A 148 13.76 -15.84 10.37
C THR A 148 12.95 -14.83 11.17
N ILE A 149 12.34 -13.88 10.49
CA ILE A 149 11.51 -12.82 11.06
C ILE A 149 10.05 -13.16 10.77
N VAL A 150 9.24 -13.39 11.80
CA VAL A 150 7.82 -13.73 11.64
C VAL A 150 6.98 -12.55 12.11
N ASN A 151 6.31 -11.89 11.16
CA ASN A 151 5.39 -10.79 11.45
C ASN A 151 3.99 -11.35 11.74
N ILE A 152 3.47 -11.08 12.92
CA ILE A 152 2.12 -11.48 13.34
C ILE A 152 1.25 -10.22 13.38
N GLY A 153 0.35 -10.08 12.44
CA GLY A 153 -0.54 -8.93 12.33
C GLY A 153 -1.74 -9.24 11.45
N ILE A 154 -2.73 -8.36 11.40
CA ILE A 154 -3.91 -8.52 10.54
C ILE A 154 -4.26 -7.19 9.86
N GLY A 155 -4.88 -7.24 8.70
CA GLY A 155 -5.28 -6.05 7.95
C GLY A 155 -4.07 -5.17 7.61
N GLY A 156 -4.07 -3.90 8.04
CA GLY A 156 -2.97 -2.97 7.76
C GLY A 156 -1.63 -3.35 8.41
N SER A 157 -1.63 -4.19 9.44
CA SER A 157 -0.41 -4.73 10.06
C SER A 157 0.15 -5.98 9.34
N ASP A 158 -0.54 -6.46 8.31
CA ASP A 158 -0.13 -7.57 7.45
C ASP A 158 0.05 -7.14 6.00
N LEU A 159 -1.02 -6.64 5.35
CA LEU A 159 -1.05 -6.42 3.89
C LEU A 159 0.03 -5.46 3.40
N GLY A 160 0.28 -4.36 4.12
CA GLY A 160 1.36 -3.44 3.79
C GLY A 160 2.75 -4.06 3.92
N PRO A 161 3.10 -4.63 5.08
CA PRO A 161 4.36 -5.33 5.30
C PRO A 161 4.64 -6.47 4.31
N VAL A 162 3.68 -7.37 4.06
CA VAL A 162 3.90 -8.48 3.12
C VAL A 162 4.06 -7.98 1.68
N MET A 163 3.24 -7.02 1.26
CA MET A 163 3.35 -6.42 -0.07
C MET A 163 4.72 -5.77 -0.27
N ALA A 164 5.16 -4.96 0.68
CA ALA A 164 6.45 -4.27 0.59
C ALA A 164 7.65 -5.22 0.66
N TYR A 165 7.58 -6.25 1.51
CA TYR A 165 8.60 -7.30 1.56
C TYR A 165 8.71 -8.05 0.23
N GLU A 166 7.60 -8.49 -0.35
CA GLU A 166 7.60 -9.18 -1.65
C GLU A 166 8.11 -8.25 -2.78
N ALA A 167 7.68 -6.99 -2.79
CA ALA A 167 8.14 -6.02 -3.79
C ALA A 167 9.66 -5.76 -3.72
N LEU A 168 10.23 -5.79 -2.52
CA LEU A 168 11.64 -5.47 -2.26
C LEU A 168 12.51 -6.71 -1.99
N ARG A 169 12.03 -7.92 -2.28
CA ARG A 169 12.81 -9.17 -2.11
C ARG A 169 14.23 -9.14 -2.69
N PRO A 170 14.47 -8.55 -3.86
CA PRO A 170 15.84 -8.46 -4.41
C PRO A 170 16.84 -7.71 -3.52
N TYR A 171 16.36 -6.87 -2.61
CA TYR A 171 17.17 -6.03 -1.72
C TYR A 171 17.28 -6.60 -0.30
N VAL A 172 16.64 -7.74 -0.02
CA VAL A 172 16.69 -8.40 1.28
C VAL A 172 18.09 -8.91 1.55
N GLN A 173 18.57 -8.73 2.77
CA GLN A 173 19.88 -9.26 3.19
C GLN A 173 19.92 -10.78 3.03
N LYS A 174 20.94 -11.29 2.35
CA LYS A 174 21.16 -12.73 2.20
C LYS A 174 21.23 -13.42 3.59
N GLY A 175 20.46 -14.47 3.75
CA GLY A 175 20.36 -15.23 5.01
C GLY A 175 19.30 -14.70 5.99
N LEU A 176 18.58 -13.63 5.64
CA LEU A 176 17.37 -13.22 6.35
C LEU A 176 16.12 -13.57 5.53
N GLU A 177 15.07 -14.01 6.21
CA GLU A 177 13.77 -14.33 5.66
C GLU A 177 12.68 -13.70 6.51
N CYS A 178 11.65 -13.10 5.87
CA CYS A 178 10.43 -12.70 6.56
C CYS A 178 9.28 -13.61 6.18
N ARG A 179 8.50 -14.01 7.19
CA ARG A 179 7.24 -14.74 7.08
C ARG A 179 6.13 -13.96 7.75
N PHE A 180 4.90 -14.23 7.38
CA PHE A 180 3.74 -13.47 7.83
C PHE A 180 2.64 -14.40 8.31
N ILE A 181 2.04 -14.08 9.46
CA ILE A 181 0.91 -14.80 10.05
C ILE A 181 -0.20 -13.77 10.25
N SER A 182 -1.30 -13.95 9.55
CA SER A 182 -2.43 -12.99 9.58
C SER A 182 -3.78 -13.66 9.82
N ASN A 183 -3.93 -14.94 9.45
CA ASN A 183 -5.17 -15.65 9.61
C ASN A 183 -5.26 -16.34 10.98
N ILE A 184 -6.47 -16.41 11.54
CA ILE A 184 -6.74 -17.18 12.78
C ILE A 184 -6.85 -18.68 12.50
N ASP A 185 -6.99 -19.11 11.24
CA ASP A 185 -6.92 -20.51 10.86
C ASP A 185 -5.56 -21.10 11.30
N PRO A 186 -5.57 -22.16 12.10
CA PRO A 186 -4.33 -22.77 12.61
C PRO A 186 -3.40 -23.28 11.52
N THR A 187 -3.90 -23.49 10.30
CA THR A 187 -3.07 -23.85 9.14
C THR A 187 -2.06 -22.76 8.81
N ASP A 188 -2.44 -21.48 8.93
CA ASP A 188 -1.56 -20.34 8.61
C ASP A 188 -0.30 -20.36 9.49
N ILE A 189 -0.48 -20.41 10.80
CA ILE A 189 0.68 -20.47 11.73
C ILE A 189 1.39 -21.83 11.62
N GLY A 190 0.67 -22.94 11.42
CA GLY A 190 1.22 -24.29 11.29
C GLY A 190 2.19 -24.39 10.11
N GLU A 191 1.74 -24.01 8.92
CA GLU A 191 2.58 -24.04 7.71
C GLU A 191 3.71 -22.99 7.76
N THR A 192 3.45 -21.82 8.35
CA THR A 192 4.48 -20.75 8.50
C THR A 192 5.64 -21.21 9.39
N LEU A 193 5.39 -21.98 10.46
CA LEU A 193 6.41 -22.40 11.43
C LEU A 193 6.96 -23.81 11.21
N LYS A 194 6.47 -24.56 10.24
CA LYS A 194 6.76 -25.98 10.00
C LYS A 194 8.25 -26.32 9.91
N ASP A 195 9.03 -25.47 9.26
CA ASP A 195 10.46 -25.65 9.00
C ASP A 195 11.32 -24.56 9.68
N VAL A 196 10.74 -23.78 10.61
CA VAL A 196 11.45 -22.72 11.33
C VAL A 196 12.27 -23.31 12.48
N ASP A 197 13.55 -22.93 12.56
CA ASP A 197 14.40 -23.23 13.72
C ASP A 197 14.03 -22.31 14.90
N PRO A 198 13.51 -22.84 16.03
CA PRO A 198 13.10 -22.03 17.17
C PRO A 198 14.25 -21.22 17.79
N GLN A 199 15.50 -21.60 17.55
CA GLN A 199 16.66 -20.89 18.07
C GLN A 199 17.00 -19.60 17.30
N THR A 200 16.49 -19.45 16.05
CA THR A 200 16.88 -18.37 15.14
C THR A 200 15.71 -17.53 14.64
N VAL A 201 14.54 -17.64 15.28
CA VAL A 201 13.33 -16.90 14.91
C VAL A 201 13.12 -15.65 15.77
N LEU A 202 12.67 -14.55 15.13
CA LEU A 202 12.17 -13.33 15.79
C LEU A 202 10.71 -13.12 15.41
N PHE A 203 9.84 -13.03 16.39
CA PHE A 203 8.44 -12.69 16.23
C PHE A 203 8.21 -11.19 16.43
N ILE A 204 7.48 -10.56 15.51
CA ILE A 204 7.01 -9.18 15.61
C ILE A 204 5.50 -9.21 15.81
N VAL A 205 5.01 -8.83 16.99
CA VAL A 205 3.58 -8.76 17.28
C VAL A 205 3.08 -7.35 16.96
N ALA A 206 2.42 -7.19 15.81
CA ALA A 206 1.95 -5.91 15.31
C ALA A 206 0.46 -5.69 15.64
N SER A 207 0.20 -5.01 16.77
CA SER A 207 -1.15 -4.64 17.21
C SER A 207 -1.10 -3.33 18.00
N LYS A 208 -1.72 -2.26 17.46
CA LYS A 208 -1.65 -0.91 18.05
C LYS A 208 -2.06 -0.87 19.52
N THR A 209 -3.18 -1.48 19.84
CA THR A 209 -3.76 -1.52 21.20
C THR A 209 -3.39 -2.78 21.98
N PHE A 210 -2.69 -3.71 21.32
CA PHE A 210 -2.36 -5.02 21.85
C PHE A 210 -3.58 -5.79 22.39
N THR A 211 -4.70 -5.69 21.64
CA THR A 211 -6.01 -6.31 21.98
C THR A 211 -6.67 -7.03 20.82
N THR A 212 -6.14 -6.90 19.60
CA THR A 212 -6.70 -7.56 18.40
C THR A 212 -6.70 -9.07 18.62
N LEU A 213 -7.88 -9.66 18.63
CA LEU A 213 -8.10 -11.06 19.03
C LEU A 213 -7.26 -12.03 18.21
N GLU A 214 -7.31 -11.92 16.89
CA GLU A 214 -6.62 -12.78 15.94
C GLU A 214 -5.10 -12.68 16.14
N THR A 215 -4.57 -11.45 16.19
CA THR A 215 -3.14 -11.20 16.38
C THR A 215 -2.64 -11.79 17.70
N LEU A 216 -3.37 -11.57 18.82
CA LEU A 216 -2.94 -12.09 20.11
C LEU A 216 -3.13 -13.60 20.25
N THR A 217 -4.13 -14.18 19.57
CA THR A 217 -4.30 -15.63 19.53
C THR A 217 -3.11 -16.28 18.84
N ASN A 218 -2.74 -15.77 17.67
CA ASN A 218 -1.57 -16.23 16.93
C ASN A 218 -0.26 -15.98 17.69
N ALA A 219 -0.10 -14.81 18.34
CA ALA A 219 1.07 -14.51 19.14
C ALA A 219 1.23 -15.46 20.34
N ARG A 220 0.13 -15.80 21.02
CA ARG A 220 0.14 -16.80 22.11
C ARG A 220 0.45 -18.22 21.59
N ALA A 221 -0.06 -18.57 20.42
CA ALA A 221 0.26 -19.84 19.77
C ALA A 221 1.76 -19.91 19.39
N ALA A 222 2.29 -18.85 18.78
CA ALA A 222 3.73 -18.74 18.46
C ALA A 222 4.62 -18.82 19.71
N ARG A 223 4.19 -18.17 20.81
CA ARG A 223 4.89 -18.25 22.10
C ARG A 223 4.93 -19.68 22.66
N ARG A 224 3.78 -20.40 22.63
CA ARG A 224 3.75 -21.81 23.04
C ARG A 224 4.65 -22.65 22.16
N TRP A 225 4.51 -22.53 20.84
CA TRP A 225 5.34 -23.25 19.88
C TRP A 225 6.83 -23.03 20.12
N LEU A 226 7.28 -21.77 20.33
CA LEU A 226 8.67 -21.44 20.64
C LEU A 226 9.16 -22.18 21.89
N CYS A 227 8.41 -22.01 23.00
CA CYS A 227 8.82 -22.60 24.29
C CYS A 227 8.86 -24.12 24.23
N ASP A 228 7.87 -24.75 23.59
CA ASP A 228 7.78 -26.22 23.52
C ASP A 228 8.85 -26.79 22.55
N SER A 229 9.11 -26.11 21.45
CA SER A 229 10.16 -26.51 20.49
C SER A 229 11.58 -26.38 21.09
N LEU A 230 11.84 -25.34 21.86
CA LEU A 230 13.13 -25.21 22.60
C LEU A 230 13.28 -26.32 23.63
N ARG A 231 12.26 -26.60 24.43
CA ARG A 231 12.28 -27.70 25.43
C ARG A 231 12.49 -29.06 24.78
N ALA A 232 11.84 -29.30 23.63
CA ALA A 232 12.03 -30.54 22.87
C ALA A 232 13.46 -30.73 22.37
N GLN A 233 14.21 -29.63 22.21
CA GLN A 233 15.64 -29.63 21.89
C GLN A 233 16.55 -29.66 23.14
N GLY A 234 16.00 -29.78 24.35
CA GLY A 234 16.77 -29.73 25.60
C GLY A 234 17.22 -28.33 26.01
N ILE A 235 16.63 -27.28 25.44
CA ILE A 235 17.01 -25.87 25.67
C ILE A 235 16.00 -25.24 26.64
N SER A 236 16.51 -24.49 27.64
CA SER A 236 15.67 -23.73 28.56
C SER A 236 14.88 -22.66 27.79
N ALA A 237 13.56 -22.61 28.01
CA ALA A 237 12.71 -21.57 27.46
C ALA A 237 12.62 -20.33 28.39
N GLU A 238 13.37 -20.29 29.46
CA GLU A 238 13.44 -19.13 30.36
C GLU A 238 14.04 -17.93 29.62
N GLY A 239 13.36 -16.77 29.70
CA GLY A 239 13.79 -15.57 28.98
C GLY A 239 13.62 -15.61 27.46
N ALA A 240 13.11 -16.72 26.86
CA ALA A 240 12.98 -16.84 25.42
C ALA A 240 12.08 -15.74 24.81
N VAL A 241 10.97 -15.40 25.47
CA VAL A 241 10.04 -14.35 24.96
C VAL A 241 10.77 -13.01 24.87
N ALA A 242 11.56 -12.62 25.85
CA ALA A 242 12.30 -11.35 25.85
C ALA A 242 13.37 -11.27 24.73
N LYS A 243 13.84 -12.42 24.24
CA LYS A 243 14.88 -12.50 23.18
C LYS A 243 14.29 -12.69 21.78
N HIS A 244 13.15 -13.37 21.69
CA HIS A 244 12.55 -13.81 20.44
C HIS A 244 11.27 -13.04 20.06
N PHE A 245 10.80 -12.10 20.89
CA PHE A 245 9.63 -11.30 20.59
C PHE A 245 9.90 -9.81 20.73
N ILE A 246 9.33 -9.05 19.80
CA ILE A 246 9.21 -7.59 19.89
C ILE A 246 7.75 -7.21 19.59
N ALA A 247 7.37 -5.99 19.93
CA ALA A 247 6.03 -5.49 19.68
C ALA A 247 6.03 -4.23 18.82
N VAL A 248 5.04 -4.12 17.95
CA VAL A 248 4.65 -2.86 17.31
C VAL A 248 3.34 -2.43 17.95
N SER A 249 3.44 -1.63 19.02
CA SER A 249 2.30 -1.27 19.86
C SER A 249 2.60 -0.03 20.69
N THR A 250 1.52 0.65 21.13
CA THR A 250 1.57 1.74 22.10
C THR A 250 1.14 1.30 23.50
N ALA A 251 0.59 0.07 23.66
CA ALA A 251 0.08 -0.46 24.91
C ALA A 251 1.18 -1.18 25.72
N LEU A 252 2.12 -0.42 26.28
CA LEU A 252 3.34 -0.94 26.90
C LEU A 252 3.08 -1.88 28.08
N GLU A 253 2.04 -1.65 28.89
CA GLU A 253 1.66 -2.52 30.00
C GLU A 253 1.28 -3.92 29.49
N LYS A 254 0.42 -3.99 28.47
CA LYS A 254 0.01 -5.29 27.88
C LYS A 254 1.16 -6.00 27.16
N VAL A 255 2.08 -5.24 26.59
CA VAL A 255 3.32 -5.78 25.99
C VAL A 255 4.18 -6.43 27.08
N ALA A 256 4.34 -5.78 28.23
CA ALA A 256 5.06 -6.32 29.38
C ALA A 256 4.37 -7.56 29.97
N GLU A 257 3.05 -7.55 30.13
CA GLU A 257 2.25 -8.71 30.56
C GLU A 257 2.40 -9.93 29.64
N PHE A 258 2.58 -9.71 28.37
CA PHE A 258 2.88 -10.78 27.40
C PHE A 258 4.28 -11.38 27.62
N GLY A 259 5.19 -10.65 28.23
CA GLY A 259 6.58 -11.02 28.49
C GLY A 259 7.59 -10.39 27.52
N ILE A 260 7.16 -9.43 26.70
CA ILE A 260 8.04 -8.65 25.82
C ILE A 260 8.58 -7.46 26.63
N ASP A 261 9.89 -7.22 26.56
CA ASP A 261 10.49 -6.04 27.17
C ASP A 261 9.91 -4.76 26.50
N PRO A 262 9.29 -3.84 27.27
CA PRO A 262 8.76 -2.59 26.72
C PRO A 262 9.79 -1.74 25.97
N GLN A 263 11.08 -1.89 26.23
CA GLN A 263 12.14 -1.26 25.45
C GLN A 263 12.19 -1.76 23.99
N ASN A 264 11.66 -2.95 23.73
CA ASN A 264 11.52 -3.57 22.42
C ASN A 264 10.13 -3.39 21.83
N ALA A 265 9.34 -2.45 22.36
CA ALA A 265 8.10 -2.00 21.76
C ALA A 265 8.35 -0.74 20.91
N PHE A 266 7.75 -0.72 19.71
CA PHE A 266 7.84 0.36 18.74
C PHE A 266 6.45 0.92 18.51
N GLY A 267 6.23 2.16 18.94
CA GLY A 267 4.94 2.82 18.83
C GLY A 267 4.73 3.54 17.50
N PHE A 268 3.48 3.81 17.20
CA PHE A 268 3.05 4.74 16.15
C PHE A 268 1.77 5.46 16.60
N TRP A 269 1.35 6.50 15.90
CA TRP A 269 0.43 7.50 16.42
C TRP A 269 -1.03 7.21 16.06
N SER A 270 -1.97 7.88 16.78
CA SER A 270 -3.40 7.81 16.49
C SER A 270 -3.76 8.37 15.12
N TRP A 271 -3.00 9.33 14.63
CA TRP A 271 -3.18 9.96 13.32
C TRP A 271 -2.67 9.11 12.13
N VAL A 272 -2.17 7.90 12.38
CA VAL A 272 -1.86 6.90 11.34
C VAL A 272 -2.97 5.87 11.31
N GLY A 273 -3.68 5.76 10.18
CA GLY A 273 -4.63 4.69 9.93
C GLY A 273 -3.93 3.35 9.63
N GLY A 274 -4.54 2.22 10.00
CA GLY A 274 -3.92 0.89 9.82
C GLY A 274 -3.46 0.60 8.39
N ARG A 275 -4.33 0.82 7.39
CA ARG A 275 -4.01 0.60 5.98
C ARG A 275 -2.99 1.58 5.38
N TYR A 276 -2.63 2.66 6.10
CA TYR A 276 -1.61 3.66 5.74
C TYR A 276 -0.36 3.57 6.60
N SER A 277 -0.09 2.42 7.25
CA SER A 277 0.90 2.34 8.32
C SER A 277 2.20 1.64 7.96
N VAL A 278 2.35 1.07 6.76
CA VAL A 278 3.56 0.32 6.36
C VAL A 278 4.84 1.15 6.45
N ASP A 279 4.75 2.45 6.29
CA ASP A 279 5.83 3.44 6.40
C ASP A 279 6.08 3.94 7.84
N SER A 280 5.38 3.35 8.84
CA SER A 280 5.60 3.54 10.28
C SER A 280 6.38 2.37 10.91
N ALA A 281 6.33 2.26 12.25
CA ALA A 281 6.87 1.09 12.97
C ALA A 281 6.25 -0.25 12.51
N VAL A 282 5.07 -0.25 11.89
CA VAL A 282 4.45 -1.44 11.28
C VAL A 282 5.35 -2.06 10.20
N GLY A 283 6.18 -1.26 9.53
CA GLY A 283 7.18 -1.73 8.58
C GLY A 283 8.47 -2.30 9.20
N MET A 284 8.49 -2.65 10.49
CA MET A 284 9.70 -3.16 11.18
C MET A 284 10.28 -4.42 10.51
N SER A 285 9.44 -5.35 10.08
CA SER A 285 9.89 -6.54 9.34
C SER A 285 10.64 -6.16 8.05
N LEU A 286 10.11 -5.20 7.30
CA LEU A 286 10.77 -4.67 6.11
C LEU A 286 12.08 -3.95 6.47
N ALA A 287 12.09 -3.10 7.51
CA ALA A 287 13.29 -2.39 7.95
C ALA A 287 14.43 -3.35 8.35
N ILE A 288 14.10 -4.49 8.96
CA ILE A 288 15.06 -5.55 9.24
C ILE A 288 15.52 -6.22 7.92
N ALA A 289 14.60 -6.54 7.03
CA ALA A 289 14.90 -7.27 5.80
C ALA A 289 15.83 -6.48 4.86
N VAL A 290 15.46 -5.22 4.52
CA VAL A 290 16.21 -4.39 3.55
C VAL A 290 17.24 -3.47 4.20
N GLY A 291 17.20 -3.34 5.52
CA GLY A 291 18.07 -2.47 6.31
C GLY A 291 17.63 -1.00 6.37
N PRO A 292 18.26 -0.21 7.27
CA PRO A 292 17.90 1.20 7.46
C PRO A 292 17.91 2.04 6.18
N ARG A 293 18.94 1.85 5.34
CA ARG A 293 19.06 2.56 4.07
C ARG A 293 17.92 2.19 3.13
N GLY A 294 17.68 0.89 2.90
CA GLY A 294 16.61 0.44 2.01
C GLY A 294 15.23 0.89 2.49
N PHE A 295 14.99 0.92 3.81
CA PHE A 295 13.74 1.45 4.35
C PHE A 295 13.64 2.97 4.19
N SER A 296 14.74 3.70 4.36
CA SER A 296 14.77 5.16 4.09
C SER A 296 14.51 5.47 2.62
N ASP A 297 15.08 4.70 1.69
CA ASP A 297 14.84 4.84 0.25
C ASP A 297 13.36 4.53 -0.10
N PHE A 298 12.76 3.54 0.56
CA PHE A 298 11.33 3.25 0.46
C PHE A 298 10.46 4.43 0.90
N LEU A 299 10.78 5.06 2.05
CA LEU A 299 10.10 6.28 2.52
C LEU A 299 10.29 7.46 1.55
N ALA A 300 11.46 7.58 0.95
CA ALA A 300 11.76 8.65 -0.01
C ALA A 300 10.88 8.55 -1.27
N GLY A 301 10.53 7.35 -1.71
CA GLY A 301 9.58 7.13 -2.81
C GLY A 301 8.19 7.69 -2.51
N PHE A 302 7.67 7.45 -1.30
CA PHE A 302 6.41 8.06 -0.85
C PHE A 302 6.51 9.59 -0.79
N HIS A 303 7.61 10.10 -0.22
CA HIS A 303 7.84 11.55 -0.11
C HIS A 303 7.89 12.24 -1.48
N ALA A 304 8.50 11.61 -2.47
CA ALA A 304 8.55 12.15 -3.84
C ALA A 304 7.12 12.30 -4.41
N MET A 305 6.23 11.32 -4.20
CA MET A 305 4.85 11.40 -4.64
C MET A 305 4.03 12.41 -3.82
N ASP A 306 4.26 12.52 -2.50
CA ASP A 306 3.63 13.55 -1.66
C ASP A 306 3.99 14.96 -2.16
N THR A 307 5.27 15.17 -2.49
CA THR A 307 5.76 16.44 -3.05
C THR A 307 5.08 16.73 -4.38
N HIS A 308 5.01 15.76 -5.28
CA HIS A 308 4.31 15.89 -6.55
C HIS A 308 2.82 16.23 -6.33
N PHE A 309 2.12 15.52 -5.45
CA PHE A 309 0.69 15.78 -5.16
C PHE A 309 0.45 17.18 -4.62
N ARG A 310 1.37 17.72 -3.78
CA ARG A 310 1.26 19.06 -3.23
C ARG A 310 1.57 20.16 -4.23
N THR A 311 2.56 19.97 -5.10
CA THR A 311 3.20 21.06 -5.85
C THR A 311 2.93 21.05 -7.36
N ALA A 312 2.58 19.90 -7.93
CA ALA A 312 2.33 19.82 -9.36
C ALA A 312 1.07 20.62 -9.75
N PRO A 313 1.10 21.33 -10.89
CA PRO A 313 -0.09 21.96 -11.43
C PRO A 313 -1.23 20.95 -11.61
N ALA A 314 -2.48 21.34 -11.37
CA ALA A 314 -3.63 20.42 -11.33
C ALA A 314 -3.73 19.53 -12.57
N HIS A 315 -3.54 20.10 -13.77
CA HIS A 315 -3.57 19.35 -15.05
C HIS A 315 -2.37 18.42 -15.29
N ARG A 316 -1.38 18.45 -14.39
CA ARG A 316 -0.18 17.59 -14.43
C ARG A 316 -0.04 16.74 -13.16
N ASN A 317 -0.97 16.88 -12.23
CA ASN A 317 -0.95 16.20 -10.93
C ASN A 317 -1.47 14.77 -11.10
N LEU A 318 -0.57 13.81 -11.17
CA LEU A 318 -0.89 12.42 -11.50
C LEU A 318 -1.84 11.77 -10.49
N PRO A 319 -1.63 11.83 -9.16
CA PRO A 319 -2.58 11.29 -8.18
C PRO A 319 -4.00 11.90 -8.32
N LEU A 320 -4.07 13.22 -8.55
CA LEU A 320 -5.35 13.89 -8.77
C LEU A 320 -6.06 13.37 -10.03
N LEU A 321 -5.35 13.31 -11.15
CA LEU A 321 -5.92 12.89 -12.43
C LEU A 321 -6.39 11.44 -12.39
N MET A 322 -5.61 10.53 -11.80
CA MET A 322 -6.00 9.14 -11.64
C MET A 322 -7.24 9.01 -10.73
N GLY A 323 -7.26 9.69 -9.59
CA GLY A 323 -8.41 9.69 -8.69
C GLY A 323 -9.67 10.25 -9.33
N MET A 324 -9.55 11.33 -10.10
CA MET A 324 -10.70 11.91 -10.83
C MET A 324 -11.16 11.05 -12.00
N LEU A 325 -10.26 10.31 -12.66
CA LEU A 325 -10.62 9.29 -13.65
C LEU A 325 -11.43 8.15 -13.02
N ASN A 326 -11.07 7.70 -11.82
CA ASN A 326 -11.83 6.69 -11.09
C ASN A 326 -13.26 7.20 -10.78
N VAL A 327 -13.38 8.45 -10.32
CA VAL A 327 -14.70 9.10 -10.13
C VAL A 327 -15.49 9.12 -11.44
N PHE A 328 -14.86 9.45 -12.57
CA PHE A 328 -15.51 9.47 -13.89
C PHE A 328 -15.97 8.07 -14.31
N TYR A 329 -15.08 7.08 -14.25
CA TYR A 329 -15.44 5.72 -14.64
C TYR A 329 -16.56 5.15 -13.77
N ARG A 330 -16.51 5.39 -12.46
CA ARG A 330 -17.50 4.88 -11.52
C ARG A 330 -18.87 5.53 -11.71
N ASN A 331 -18.93 6.86 -11.79
CA ASN A 331 -20.19 7.60 -11.72
C ASN A 331 -20.81 7.95 -13.08
N PHE A 332 -20.01 8.01 -14.14
CA PHE A 332 -20.51 8.42 -15.46
C PHE A 332 -20.41 7.32 -16.50
N ARG A 333 -19.63 6.27 -16.22
CA ARG A 333 -19.45 5.15 -17.16
C ARG A 333 -19.88 3.80 -16.58
N GLY A 334 -20.34 3.76 -15.33
CA GLY A 334 -20.88 2.58 -14.68
C GLY A 334 -19.83 1.48 -14.38
N ALA A 335 -18.55 1.81 -14.36
CA ALA A 335 -17.50 0.84 -14.03
C ALA A 335 -17.58 0.48 -12.54
N ALA A 336 -17.95 -0.76 -12.24
CA ALA A 336 -18.11 -1.24 -10.87
C ALA A 336 -16.79 -1.75 -10.28
N THR A 337 -15.79 -2.04 -11.12
CA THR A 337 -14.52 -2.62 -10.71
C THR A 337 -13.35 -1.93 -11.40
N HIS A 338 -12.15 -2.05 -10.80
CA HIS A 338 -10.90 -1.55 -11.32
C HIS A 338 -9.83 -2.65 -11.21
N ALA A 339 -9.22 -3.03 -12.32
CA ALA A 339 -8.20 -4.07 -12.36
C ALA A 339 -6.80 -3.46 -12.20
N VAL A 340 -5.98 -4.05 -11.32
CA VAL A 340 -4.56 -3.71 -11.14
C VAL A 340 -3.73 -4.90 -11.59
N LEU A 341 -2.99 -4.73 -12.67
CA LEU A 341 -2.36 -5.82 -13.42
C LEU A 341 -0.84 -5.61 -13.49
N PRO A 342 -0.10 -5.98 -12.41
CA PRO A 342 1.34 -5.82 -12.40
C PRO A 342 2.03 -6.89 -13.26
N TYR A 343 2.82 -6.46 -14.25
CA TYR A 343 3.71 -7.32 -15.03
C TYR A 343 5.06 -7.47 -14.32
N SER A 344 4.99 -7.79 -13.05
CA SER A 344 6.12 -8.06 -12.17
C SER A 344 5.72 -9.05 -11.09
N GLN A 345 6.43 -10.16 -10.98
CA GLN A 345 6.17 -11.18 -9.96
C GLN A 345 6.30 -10.62 -8.54
N TYR A 346 7.22 -9.68 -8.32
CA TYR A 346 7.40 -9.05 -7.01
C TYR A 346 6.22 -8.17 -6.55
N LEU A 347 5.34 -7.77 -7.47
CA LEU A 347 4.14 -7.01 -7.15
C LEU A 347 2.88 -7.88 -7.03
N HIS A 348 3.01 -9.21 -6.90
CA HIS A 348 1.85 -10.11 -6.81
C HIS A 348 0.94 -9.82 -5.60
N ARG A 349 1.46 -9.23 -4.52
CA ARG A 349 0.68 -8.81 -3.35
C ARG A 349 0.13 -7.38 -3.45
N PHE A 350 0.53 -6.62 -4.46
CA PHE A 350 0.13 -5.22 -4.62
C PHE A 350 -1.38 -5.03 -4.83
N PRO A 351 -2.08 -5.82 -5.67
CA PRO A 351 -3.54 -5.72 -5.79
C PRO A 351 -4.25 -5.95 -4.45
N ALA A 352 -3.85 -6.95 -3.67
CA ALA A 352 -4.44 -7.23 -2.35
C ALA A 352 -4.21 -6.08 -1.34
N TYR A 353 -3.04 -5.44 -1.37
CA TYR A 353 -2.78 -4.23 -0.58
C TYR A 353 -3.72 -3.09 -0.97
N LEU A 354 -3.89 -2.85 -2.27
CA LEU A 354 -4.78 -1.81 -2.78
C LEU A 354 -6.26 -2.09 -2.49
N GLN A 355 -6.67 -3.35 -2.37
CA GLN A 355 -8.03 -3.70 -1.94
C GLN A 355 -8.35 -3.05 -0.60
N GLN A 356 -7.53 -3.26 0.42
CA GLN A 356 -7.75 -2.62 1.71
C GLN A 356 -7.58 -1.10 1.62
N LEU A 357 -6.49 -0.63 1.00
CA LEU A 357 -6.19 0.79 0.90
C LEU A 357 -7.34 1.58 0.29
N THR A 358 -7.95 1.08 -0.78
CA THR A 358 -8.97 1.78 -1.56
C THR A 358 -10.38 1.46 -1.05
N MET A 359 -10.72 0.18 -0.88
CA MET A 359 -12.09 -0.22 -0.58
C MET A 359 -12.49 0.12 0.86
N GLU A 360 -11.58 -0.01 1.83
CA GLU A 360 -11.84 0.44 3.21
C GLU A 360 -11.87 1.97 3.31
N SER A 361 -11.11 2.69 2.48
CA SER A 361 -11.12 4.16 2.45
C SER A 361 -12.39 4.71 1.83
N ASN A 362 -12.81 4.18 0.69
CA ASN A 362 -13.85 4.73 -0.17
C ASN A 362 -15.19 3.99 -0.06
N GLY A 363 -15.22 2.79 0.52
CA GLY A 363 -16.43 2.00 0.71
C GLY A 363 -17.33 2.56 1.82
N LYS A 364 -17.85 3.77 1.64
CA LYS A 364 -18.65 4.48 2.63
C LYS A 364 -19.91 5.05 1.99
N ARG A 365 -21.06 4.88 2.64
CA ARG A 365 -22.37 5.35 2.17
C ARG A 365 -22.83 6.67 2.81
N VAL A 366 -22.05 7.18 3.78
CA VAL A 366 -22.38 8.42 4.49
C VAL A 366 -21.23 9.43 4.36
N ARG A 367 -21.57 10.69 4.31
CA ARG A 367 -20.65 11.83 4.41
C ARG A 367 -20.21 12.03 5.85
N TRP A 368 -19.18 12.84 6.07
CA TRP A 368 -18.66 13.10 7.41
C TRP A 368 -19.63 13.83 8.35
N ASP A 369 -20.69 14.46 7.82
CA ASP A 369 -21.75 15.09 8.60
C ASP A 369 -22.90 14.11 8.94
N GLY A 370 -22.75 12.85 8.53
CA GLY A 370 -23.76 11.80 8.75
C GLY A 370 -24.87 11.74 7.70
N SER A 371 -24.88 12.65 6.71
CA SER A 371 -25.84 12.60 5.60
C SER A 371 -25.48 11.50 4.60
N ASP A 372 -26.46 10.97 3.89
CA ASP A 372 -26.24 9.99 2.83
C ASP A 372 -25.49 10.58 1.65
N VAL A 373 -24.63 9.77 1.03
CA VAL A 373 -24.01 10.14 -0.25
C VAL A 373 -25.02 10.05 -1.39
N THR A 374 -24.84 10.92 -2.39
CA THR A 374 -25.72 11.03 -3.57
C THR A 374 -25.10 10.42 -4.83
N VAL A 375 -23.92 9.81 -4.68
CA VAL A 375 -23.08 9.28 -5.77
C VAL A 375 -22.56 7.90 -5.37
N ASP A 376 -22.10 7.14 -6.35
CA ASP A 376 -21.38 5.91 -6.09
C ASP A 376 -20.00 6.21 -5.49
N THR A 377 -19.66 5.48 -4.43
CA THR A 377 -18.36 5.60 -3.74
C THR A 377 -17.54 4.33 -3.92
N GLY A 378 -16.32 4.50 -4.38
CA GLY A 378 -15.37 3.41 -4.57
C GLY A 378 -15.83 2.35 -5.59
N GLU A 379 -14.87 1.73 -6.18
CA GLU A 379 -15.01 0.55 -7.03
C GLU A 379 -14.33 -0.66 -6.36
N VAL A 380 -14.65 -1.85 -6.82
CA VAL A 380 -13.98 -3.08 -6.36
C VAL A 380 -12.61 -3.16 -7.02
N PHE A 381 -11.55 -3.01 -6.24
CA PHE A 381 -10.17 -3.23 -6.69
C PHE A 381 -9.84 -4.72 -6.70
N TRP A 382 -9.25 -5.20 -7.78
CA TRP A 382 -8.82 -6.59 -7.94
C TRP A 382 -7.69 -6.70 -8.94
N GLY A 383 -7.01 -7.81 -8.99
CA GLY A 383 -5.99 -8.06 -10.00
C GLY A 383 -5.05 -9.18 -9.63
N GLU A 384 -4.28 -9.58 -10.63
CA GLU A 384 -3.25 -10.62 -10.54
C GLU A 384 -2.07 -10.22 -11.43
N PRO A 385 -0.88 -10.78 -11.20
CA PRO A 385 0.25 -10.52 -12.08
C PRO A 385 -0.02 -10.95 -13.54
N GLY A 386 0.37 -10.08 -14.48
CA GLY A 386 0.62 -10.52 -15.85
C GLY A 386 1.83 -11.47 -15.86
N THR A 387 1.96 -12.37 -16.74
CA THR A 387 1.20 -12.83 -17.90
C THR A 387 0.13 -13.86 -17.55
N ASN A 388 0.19 -14.42 -16.33
CA ASN A 388 -0.73 -15.46 -15.88
C ASN A 388 -2.20 -15.01 -15.97
N GLY A 389 -2.48 -13.77 -15.55
CA GLY A 389 -3.82 -13.18 -15.66
C GLY A 389 -4.42 -13.21 -17.07
N GLN A 390 -3.57 -13.13 -18.12
CA GLN A 390 -4.02 -13.21 -19.52
C GLN A 390 -4.68 -14.55 -19.84
N HIS A 391 -4.22 -15.63 -19.19
CA HIS A 391 -4.75 -16.97 -19.38
C HIS A 391 -5.89 -17.32 -18.40
N ALA A 392 -6.18 -16.43 -17.45
CA ALA A 392 -7.20 -16.67 -16.42
C ALA A 392 -8.50 -15.88 -16.67
N PHE A 393 -8.44 -14.57 -16.83
CA PHE A 393 -9.63 -13.71 -16.83
C PHE A 393 -9.64 -12.61 -17.90
N TYR A 394 -8.61 -12.45 -18.72
CA TYR A 394 -8.56 -11.39 -19.75
C TYR A 394 -9.62 -11.56 -20.83
N GLN A 395 -10.21 -12.76 -20.96
CA GLN A 395 -11.35 -12.99 -21.83
C GLN A 395 -12.50 -12.01 -21.52
N LEU A 396 -12.82 -11.82 -20.24
CA LEU A 396 -13.86 -10.88 -19.81
C LEU A 396 -13.47 -9.42 -20.14
N ILE A 397 -12.21 -9.04 -19.94
CA ILE A 397 -11.72 -7.68 -20.23
C ILE A 397 -11.79 -7.37 -21.73
N HIS A 398 -11.45 -8.36 -22.58
CA HIS A 398 -11.39 -8.17 -24.03
C HIS A 398 -12.73 -8.29 -24.75
N GLN A 399 -13.58 -9.23 -24.35
CA GLN A 399 -14.81 -9.58 -25.07
C GLN A 399 -16.05 -9.54 -24.17
N GLY A 400 -15.90 -9.19 -22.90
CA GLY A 400 -17.03 -9.01 -22.00
C GLY A 400 -17.81 -7.73 -22.30
N THR A 401 -18.99 -7.63 -21.70
CA THR A 401 -19.92 -6.50 -21.87
C THR A 401 -19.73 -5.40 -20.81
N GLN A 402 -18.87 -5.66 -19.81
CA GLN A 402 -18.61 -4.71 -18.74
C GLN A 402 -17.36 -3.87 -19.03
N LEU A 403 -17.45 -2.58 -18.74
CA LEU A 403 -16.29 -1.69 -18.75
C LEU A 403 -15.46 -1.94 -17.48
N ILE A 404 -14.20 -2.33 -17.66
CA ILE A 404 -13.25 -2.56 -16.58
C ILE A 404 -12.02 -1.67 -16.83
N PRO A 405 -11.91 -0.52 -16.17
CA PRO A 405 -10.66 0.23 -16.13
C PRO A 405 -9.53 -0.63 -15.58
N ALA A 406 -8.34 -0.50 -16.15
CA ALA A 406 -7.20 -1.33 -15.77
C ALA A 406 -5.89 -0.56 -15.76
N ASP A 407 -5.09 -0.73 -14.70
CA ASP A 407 -3.74 -0.24 -14.58
C ASP A 407 -2.74 -1.37 -14.87
N PHE A 408 -1.96 -1.22 -15.92
CA PHE A 408 -0.87 -2.12 -16.29
C PHE A 408 0.44 -1.56 -15.73
N ILE A 409 1.10 -2.29 -14.85
CA ILE A 409 2.31 -1.83 -14.16
C ILE A 409 3.50 -2.69 -14.60
N ALA A 410 4.59 -2.06 -15.04
CA ALA A 410 5.81 -2.73 -15.41
C ALA A 410 7.04 -1.91 -14.99
N PHE A 411 8.17 -2.58 -14.81
CA PHE A 411 9.46 -1.94 -14.57
C PHE A 411 10.25 -1.81 -15.87
N ALA A 412 10.87 -0.65 -16.08
CA ALA A 412 11.76 -0.43 -17.23
C ALA A 412 12.99 -1.35 -17.16
N THR A 413 13.46 -1.64 -15.93
CA THR A 413 14.59 -2.53 -15.69
C THR A 413 14.18 -3.62 -14.69
N PRO A 414 14.09 -4.89 -15.08
CA PRO A 414 13.76 -5.98 -14.16
C PRO A 414 14.93 -6.25 -13.21
N ALA A 415 14.60 -6.71 -11.98
CA ALA A 415 15.61 -7.05 -10.97
C ALA A 415 16.49 -8.25 -11.39
N PHE A 416 15.97 -9.15 -12.22
CA PHE A 416 16.71 -10.27 -12.82
C PHE A 416 16.58 -10.23 -14.33
N PRO A 417 17.46 -9.46 -15.03
CA PRO A 417 17.45 -9.42 -16.49
C PRO A 417 17.92 -10.76 -17.05
N LEU A 418 17.15 -11.35 -17.93
CA LEU A 418 17.59 -12.49 -18.74
C LEU A 418 18.53 -12.01 -19.85
N LYS A 419 19.49 -12.88 -20.26
CA LYS A 419 20.51 -12.52 -21.27
C LYS A 419 19.91 -12.11 -22.62
N ASP A 420 18.74 -12.65 -22.95
CA ASP A 420 18.01 -12.35 -24.20
C ASP A 420 17.09 -11.13 -24.11
N GLY A 421 17.00 -10.51 -22.92
CA GLY A 421 16.17 -9.31 -22.70
C GLY A 421 14.66 -9.51 -22.93
N CYS A 422 14.22 -10.74 -23.13
CA CYS A 422 13.06 -11.08 -23.93
C CYS A 422 11.71 -10.98 -23.23
N LEU A 423 11.62 -11.08 -21.89
CA LEU A 423 10.33 -11.25 -21.24
C LEU A 423 9.42 -10.01 -21.32
N LEU A 424 9.97 -8.80 -21.36
CA LEU A 424 9.15 -7.59 -21.55
C LEU A 424 8.77 -7.37 -23.03
N TYR A 425 9.57 -7.88 -23.98
CA TYR A 425 9.32 -7.73 -25.42
C TYR A 425 8.42 -8.85 -25.98
N THR A 426 8.40 -10.03 -25.37
CA THR A 426 7.61 -11.17 -25.83
C THR A 426 6.30 -11.35 -25.09
N SER A 427 6.12 -10.69 -23.93
CA SER A 427 4.80 -10.60 -23.34
C SER A 427 3.91 -9.79 -24.28
N PRO A 428 2.83 -10.36 -24.83
CA PRO A 428 1.92 -9.60 -25.67
C PRO A 428 1.35 -8.46 -24.84
N SER A 429 1.93 -7.28 -25.01
CA SER A 429 1.39 -6.06 -24.45
C SER A 429 -0.05 -5.90 -24.98
N PRO A 430 -0.98 -5.35 -24.19
CA PRO A 430 -2.25 -4.87 -24.73
C PRO A 430 -2.07 -3.91 -25.91
N ARG A 431 -0.86 -3.42 -26.14
CA ARG A 431 -0.46 -2.66 -27.34
C ARG A 431 -0.32 -3.54 -28.59
N ASP A 432 -0.10 -4.84 -28.45
CA ASP A 432 0.24 -5.72 -29.57
C ASP A 432 -0.98 -6.59 -29.97
N ARG A 433 -2.08 -5.90 -30.40
CA ARG A 433 -3.31 -6.55 -30.87
C ARG A 433 -3.13 -7.45 -32.10
N THR A 434 -1.98 -7.36 -32.79
CA THR A 434 -1.73 -8.13 -34.00
C THR A 434 -1.20 -9.55 -33.75
N ARG A 435 -0.77 -9.88 -32.53
CA ARG A 435 -0.12 -11.17 -32.20
C ARG A 435 -0.81 -12.00 -31.14
N SER A 436 -1.72 -11.47 -30.32
CA SER A 436 -2.47 -12.30 -29.37
C SER A 436 -3.73 -12.86 -30.01
N ARG A 437 -3.58 -13.95 -30.78
CA ARG A 437 -4.68 -14.88 -30.98
C ARG A 437 -4.83 -15.67 -29.70
N MET A 438 -5.78 -15.32 -28.86
CA MET A 438 -6.26 -16.24 -27.84
C MET A 438 -6.78 -17.50 -28.57
N PRO A 439 -6.46 -18.71 -28.12
CA PRO A 439 -7.04 -19.91 -28.72
C PRO A 439 -8.58 -19.82 -28.62
N SER A 440 -9.26 -19.94 -29.73
CA SER A 440 -10.72 -19.93 -29.81
C SER A 440 -11.29 -21.29 -29.45
N SER A 441 -10.80 -21.93 -28.38
CA SER A 441 -11.32 -23.22 -27.96
C SER A 441 -11.06 -23.47 -26.48
N ALA A 442 -12.08 -23.26 -25.72
CA ALA A 442 -12.49 -24.13 -24.61
C ALA A 442 -13.98 -23.90 -24.36
#